data_abd9895a2ff1eedb4efbf278b1fe84ac
#
_entry.id   abd9895a2ff1eedb4efbf278b1fe84ac
#
_cell.length_a   1.000
_cell.length_b   1.000
_cell.length_c   1.000
_cell.angle_alpha   90.00
_cell.angle_beta   90.00
_cell.angle_gamma   90.00
#
_symmetry.space_group_name_H-M   'P 1'
#
loop_
_entity.id
_entity.type
_entity.pdbx_description
1 polymer ?
#
loop_
_entity_poly.entity_id
_entity_poly.type
_entity_poly.pdbx_seq_one_letter_code
_entity_poly.pdbx_strand_id
1 'polypeptide(L)'
;MIKKILKGKYKGLWLVRIQPMINGKRKSVTRRADSKLEAQKLEIDLKVKYASYKNGLPSITDESKLLIEYTKFVEKKAQSITATTNRSWKYSLTLLDKYLEQEKKVDIQLRDIDQHLFNDFGHWYLKNHPKASVKKSTVIDVTLAHFRTFFTFLLDKAVLAVNPIPRGYLKLFFKQSDFSTGRKWHLFSKNEIDTLRKELLKEYKGATIANSVSRLALIVDTYLGLRPEELQVLKFEQLVKYEGSYTFKIDDSWSEKEKKPNGSLKDRPKGAYRYCLPIKNAEVIDLIKDFQIKQKKYLDEYGLKNTSGYIFLNLHNYKSIGSNNQLPVTQKSLNEKLKNVCKNAGIEKQKDSILALYSLRVYLSSLLGNDNRISNMYACQRMGNTIQVFLSTYVKENRESYKENSQLWNC
;
A
#
# COMPACT_ATOMS: atom_id res chain seq x y z
N MET A 1 37.86 -24.93 -5.72
CA MET A 1 39.35 -25.09 -5.54
C MET A 1 40.03 -24.65 -6.82
N ILE A 2 40.93 -23.71 -6.72
CA ILE A 2 41.74 -23.23 -7.83
C ILE A 2 43.22 -23.66 -7.56
N LYS A 3 43.88 -24.28 -8.53
CA LYS A 3 45.24 -24.75 -8.40
C LYS A 3 46.00 -24.59 -9.73
N LYS A 4 47.24 -24.11 -9.70
CA LYS A 4 48.13 -24.06 -10.89
C LYS A 4 48.60 -25.47 -11.22
N ILE A 5 48.55 -25.84 -12.50
CA ILE A 5 49.05 -27.15 -12.98
C ILE A 5 50.57 -27.06 -13.19
N LEU A 6 51.29 -27.85 -12.44
CA LEU A 6 52.76 -27.78 -12.42
C LEU A 6 53.44 -28.80 -13.35
N LYS A 7 52.74 -29.88 -13.77
CA LYS A 7 53.33 -30.97 -14.59
C LYS A 7 52.32 -31.43 -15.66
N GLY A 8 52.82 -32.04 -16.71
CA GLY A 8 52.05 -32.70 -17.78
C GLY A 8 51.57 -31.74 -18.90
N LYS A 9 50.73 -32.22 -19.80
CA LYS A 9 50.25 -31.57 -21.04
C LYS A 9 49.67 -30.16 -20.83
N TYR A 10 49.16 -29.85 -19.66
CA TYR A 10 48.50 -28.59 -19.31
C TYR A 10 49.27 -27.75 -18.31
N LYS A 11 50.60 -27.96 -18.22
CA LYS A 11 51.53 -27.18 -17.37
C LYS A 11 51.38 -25.69 -17.66
N GLY A 12 51.26 -24.89 -16.58
CA GLY A 12 51.09 -23.43 -16.66
C GLY A 12 49.65 -22.95 -16.55
N LEU A 13 48.66 -23.74 -16.92
CA LEU A 13 47.26 -23.42 -16.77
C LEU A 13 46.77 -23.53 -15.31
N TRP A 14 45.65 -22.89 -15.04
CA TRP A 14 44.99 -22.97 -13.76
C TRP A 14 43.81 -23.95 -13.83
N LEU A 15 43.77 -24.90 -12.91
CA LEU A 15 42.67 -25.86 -12.74
C LEU A 15 41.67 -25.30 -11.79
N VAL A 16 40.41 -25.20 -12.24
CA VAL A 16 39.24 -24.87 -11.43
C VAL A 16 38.43 -26.13 -11.22
N ARG A 17 38.25 -26.54 -9.95
CA ARG A 17 37.45 -27.71 -9.58
C ARG A 17 36.39 -27.31 -8.57
N ILE A 18 35.15 -27.61 -8.89
CA ILE A 18 34.02 -27.54 -7.97
C ILE A 18 33.37 -28.93 -7.78
N GLN A 19 32.64 -29.13 -6.70
CA GLN A 19 31.95 -30.38 -6.42
C GLN A 19 30.46 -30.09 -6.10
N PRO A 20 29.66 -29.70 -7.11
CA PRO A 20 28.25 -29.44 -6.90
C PRO A 20 27.47 -30.72 -6.60
N MET A 21 26.34 -30.56 -5.90
CA MET A 21 25.33 -31.59 -5.79
C MET A 21 24.45 -31.54 -7.04
N ILE A 22 24.43 -32.61 -7.84
CA ILE A 22 23.62 -32.74 -9.04
C ILE A 22 22.72 -33.99 -8.85
N ASN A 23 21.41 -33.80 -8.82
CA ASN A 23 20.43 -34.87 -8.59
C ASN A 23 20.76 -35.72 -7.32
N GLY A 24 21.06 -35.03 -6.22
CA GLY A 24 21.36 -35.69 -4.94
C GLY A 24 22.74 -36.34 -4.84
N LYS A 25 23.58 -36.28 -5.90
CA LYS A 25 24.93 -36.88 -5.92
C LYS A 25 26.00 -35.79 -6.11
N ARG A 26 27.10 -35.86 -5.37
CA ARG A 26 28.28 -35.00 -5.60
C ARG A 26 28.96 -35.38 -6.90
N LYS A 27 29.03 -34.43 -7.85
CA LYS A 27 29.78 -34.58 -9.11
C LYS A 27 30.94 -33.61 -9.16
N SER A 28 32.11 -34.10 -9.63
CA SER A 28 33.28 -33.24 -9.82
C SER A 28 33.24 -32.57 -11.19
N VAL A 29 33.21 -31.25 -11.21
CA VAL A 29 33.26 -30.44 -12.44
C VAL A 29 34.63 -29.73 -12.46
N THR A 30 35.33 -29.90 -13.56
CA THR A 30 36.69 -29.37 -13.72
C THR A 30 36.77 -28.55 -15.00
N ARG A 31 37.38 -27.37 -14.93
CA ARG A 31 37.69 -26.47 -16.08
C ARG A 31 39.10 -25.94 -15.95
N ARG A 32 39.63 -25.35 -17.02
CA ARG A 32 40.97 -24.76 -17.06
C ARG A 32 40.88 -23.29 -17.49
N ALA A 33 41.80 -22.48 -17.04
CA ALA A 33 41.88 -21.06 -17.37
C ALA A 33 43.36 -20.67 -17.56
N ASP A 34 43.63 -19.67 -18.37
CA ASP A 34 44.98 -19.25 -18.73
C ASP A 34 45.60 -18.38 -17.64
N SER A 35 44.80 -17.67 -16.87
CA SER A 35 45.26 -16.82 -15.77
C SER A 35 44.58 -17.12 -14.44
N LYS A 36 45.18 -16.69 -13.33
CA LYS A 36 44.58 -16.82 -11.99
C LYS A 36 43.29 -16.02 -11.87
N LEU A 37 43.22 -14.84 -12.48
CA LEU A 37 42.06 -13.98 -12.47
C LEU A 37 40.88 -14.63 -13.22
N GLU A 38 41.19 -15.20 -14.39
CA GLU A 38 40.21 -15.93 -15.19
C GLU A 38 39.72 -17.20 -14.46
N ALA A 39 40.63 -17.90 -13.78
CA ALA A 39 40.24 -19.05 -12.96
C ALA A 39 39.31 -18.66 -11.79
N GLN A 40 39.52 -17.50 -11.18
CA GLN A 40 38.61 -16.98 -10.15
C GLN A 40 37.25 -16.63 -10.70
N LYS A 41 37.18 -15.95 -11.86
CA LYS A 41 35.91 -15.70 -12.56
C LYS A 41 35.19 -17.01 -12.89
N LEU A 42 35.91 -17.94 -13.50
CA LEU A 42 35.38 -19.26 -13.89
C LEU A 42 34.92 -20.09 -12.68
N GLU A 43 35.56 -19.98 -11.50
CA GLU A 43 35.07 -20.65 -10.28
C GLU A 43 33.74 -20.06 -9.82
N ILE A 44 33.59 -18.74 -9.89
CA ILE A 44 32.33 -18.05 -9.55
C ILE A 44 31.23 -18.49 -10.51
N ASP A 45 31.48 -18.44 -11.82
CA ASP A 45 30.52 -18.86 -12.86
C ASP A 45 30.10 -20.31 -12.71
N LEU A 46 31.03 -21.20 -12.43
CA LEU A 46 30.73 -22.62 -12.18
C LEU A 46 29.93 -22.80 -10.89
N LYS A 47 30.24 -22.09 -9.81
CA LYS A 47 29.47 -22.15 -8.56
C LYS A 47 28.07 -21.62 -8.78
N VAL A 48 27.92 -20.55 -9.53
CA VAL A 48 26.63 -19.98 -9.95
C VAL A 48 25.84 -20.99 -10.76
N LYS A 49 26.44 -21.51 -11.84
CA LYS A 49 25.80 -22.48 -12.74
C LYS A 49 25.29 -23.74 -12.02
N TYR A 50 26.00 -24.20 -11.01
CA TYR A 50 25.64 -25.42 -10.29
C TYR A 50 24.98 -25.21 -8.93
N ALA A 51 24.85 -23.98 -8.45
CA ALA A 51 24.08 -23.68 -7.23
C ALA A 51 22.60 -24.04 -7.35
N SER A 52 22.05 -23.97 -8.55
CA SER A 52 20.66 -24.28 -8.87
C SER A 52 20.30 -25.77 -8.81
N TYR A 53 21.28 -26.69 -8.87
CA TYR A 53 21.05 -28.13 -8.82
C TYR A 53 20.82 -28.70 -7.41
N LYS A 54 20.91 -27.87 -6.38
CA LYS A 54 20.90 -28.32 -4.98
C LYS A 54 19.55 -28.82 -4.48
N ASN A 55 18.44 -28.47 -5.14
CA ASN A 55 17.08 -28.66 -4.61
C ASN A 55 16.06 -29.38 -5.52
N GLY A 56 16.48 -30.10 -6.56
CA GLY A 56 15.57 -30.95 -7.36
C GLY A 56 14.45 -30.24 -8.14
N LEU A 57 14.40 -28.92 -8.12
CA LEU A 57 13.52 -28.10 -8.97
C LEU A 57 14.21 -27.86 -10.33
N PRO A 58 13.46 -27.77 -11.44
CA PRO A 58 14.02 -27.36 -12.72
C PRO A 58 14.75 -26.03 -12.50
N SER A 59 16.07 -26.03 -12.72
CA SER A 59 16.90 -24.87 -12.47
C SER A 59 16.53 -23.76 -13.42
N ILE A 60 16.16 -22.59 -12.90
CA ILE A 60 16.08 -21.36 -13.70
C ILE A 60 17.51 -21.10 -14.22
N THR A 61 17.64 -20.99 -15.53
CA THR A 61 18.89 -20.62 -16.19
C THR A 61 18.70 -19.29 -16.91
N ASP A 62 19.78 -18.70 -17.37
CA ASP A 62 19.75 -17.52 -18.23
C ASP A 62 19.06 -17.79 -19.61
N GLU A 63 18.96 -19.05 -20.02
CA GLU A 63 18.21 -19.49 -21.22
C GLU A 63 16.70 -19.66 -20.99
N SER A 64 16.25 -19.58 -19.74
CA SER A 64 14.81 -19.68 -19.41
C SER A 64 14.04 -18.48 -19.96
N LYS A 65 12.80 -18.72 -20.39
CA LYS A 65 11.92 -17.66 -20.95
C LYS A 65 11.40 -16.75 -19.85
N LEU A 66 11.49 -15.45 -20.05
CA LEU A 66 11.05 -14.41 -19.11
C LEU A 66 9.63 -14.63 -18.61
N LEU A 67 8.67 -14.76 -19.53
CA LEU A 67 7.25 -14.83 -19.20
C LEU A 67 6.94 -16.07 -18.34
N ILE A 68 7.56 -17.21 -18.66
CA ILE A 68 7.37 -18.46 -17.93
C ILE A 68 7.90 -18.32 -16.50
N GLU A 69 9.09 -17.81 -16.30
CA GLU A 69 9.71 -17.71 -14.99
C GLU A 69 9.04 -16.61 -14.13
N TYR A 70 8.61 -15.53 -14.75
CA TYR A 70 7.84 -14.50 -14.04
C TYR A 70 6.46 -15.01 -13.60
N THR A 71 5.79 -15.82 -14.42
CA THR A 71 4.52 -16.47 -14.06
C THR A 71 4.69 -17.36 -12.84
N LYS A 72 5.68 -18.26 -12.83
CA LYS A 72 6.00 -19.12 -11.68
C LYS A 72 6.31 -18.32 -10.42
N PHE A 73 7.04 -17.21 -10.58
CA PHE A 73 7.37 -16.34 -9.47
C PHE A 73 6.13 -15.67 -8.87
N VAL A 74 5.21 -15.16 -9.70
CA VAL A 74 3.94 -14.55 -9.27
C VAL A 74 3.05 -15.58 -8.55
N GLU A 75 2.96 -16.81 -9.06
CA GLU A 75 2.22 -17.89 -8.42
C GLU A 75 2.80 -18.26 -7.05
N LYS A 76 4.11 -18.36 -6.94
CA LYS A 76 4.78 -18.59 -5.66
C LYS A 76 4.54 -17.44 -4.67
N LYS A 77 4.63 -16.20 -5.13
CA LYS A 77 4.33 -15.01 -4.30
C LYS A 77 2.89 -15.02 -3.78
N ALA A 78 1.94 -15.51 -4.55
CA ALA A 78 0.52 -15.57 -4.15
C ALA A 78 0.29 -16.32 -2.83
N GLN A 79 1.17 -17.26 -2.46
CA GLN A 79 1.07 -18.03 -1.23
C GLN A 79 1.42 -17.24 0.05
N SER A 80 2.15 -16.12 -0.09
CA SER A 80 2.70 -15.35 1.04
C SER A 80 2.20 -13.91 1.14
N ILE A 81 1.29 -13.50 0.26
CA ILE A 81 0.80 -12.11 0.18
C ILE A 81 -0.73 -12.05 0.25
N THR A 82 -1.26 -10.87 0.61
CA THR A 82 -2.70 -10.64 0.64
C THR A 82 -3.33 -10.73 -0.75
N ALA A 83 -4.62 -11.06 -0.83
CA ALA A 83 -5.37 -11.15 -2.07
C ALA A 83 -5.33 -9.85 -2.90
N THR A 84 -5.31 -8.68 -2.24
CA THR A 84 -5.19 -7.38 -2.91
C THR A 84 -3.81 -7.21 -3.55
N THR A 85 -2.75 -7.54 -2.82
CA THR A 85 -1.37 -7.51 -3.34
C THR A 85 -1.20 -8.51 -4.48
N ASN A 86 -1.75 -9.74 -4.35
CA ASN A 86 -1.71 -10.74 -5.41
C ASN A 86 -2.39 -10.27 -6.71
N ARG A 87 -3.53 -9.56 -6.61
CA ARG A 87 -4.17 -8.96 -7.79
C ARG A 87 -3.22 -7.98 -8.51
N SER A 88 -2.49 -7.17 -7.76
CA SER A 88 -1.50 -6.24 -8.34
C SER A 88 -0.38 -6.97 -9.07
N TRP A 89 0.15 -8.06 -8.51
CA TRP A 89 1.14 -8.91 -9.16
C TRP A 89 0.61 -9.57 -10.44
N LYS A 90 -0.60 -10.14 -10.40
CA LYS A 90 -1.26 -10.71 -11.58
C LYS A 90 -1.50 -9.67 -12.66
N TYR A 91 -1.86 -8.44 -12.28
CA TYR A 91 -2.03 -7.36 -13.24
C TYR A 91 -0.70 -6.98 -13.90
N SER A 92 0.41 -6.93 -13.16
CA SER A 92 1.75 -6.72 -13.73
C SER A 92 2.13 -7.82 -14.73
N LEU A 93 1.77 -9.09 -14.43
CA LEU A 93 1.97 -10.21 -15.35
C LEU A 93 1.16 -10.02 -16.65
N THR A 94 -0.12 -9.66 -16.53
CA THR A 94 -0.98 -9.40 -17.70
C THR A 94 -0.44 -8.25 -18.57
N LEU A 95 0.13 -7.21 -17.96
CA LEU A 95 0.73 -6.11 -18.72
C LEU A 95 2.01 -6.53 -19.44
N LEU A 96 2.84 -7.34 -18.79
CA LEU A 96 4.05 -7.88 -19.43
C LEU A 96 3.72 -8.79 -20.62
N ASP A 97 2.77 -9.69 -20.44
CA ASP A 97 2.30 -10.62 -21.45
C ASP A 97 1.81 -9.87 -22.70
N LYS A 98 0.90 -8.92 -22.53
CA LYS A 98 0.41 -8.06 -23.62
C LYS A 98 1.52 -7.30 -24.35
N TYR A 99 2.48 -6.78 -23.62
CA TYR A 99 3.61 -6.06 -24.21
C TYR A 99 4.47 -7.00 -25.05
N LEU A 100 4.83 -8.16 -24.49
CA LEU A 100 5.66 -9.14 -25.20
C LEU A 100 4.97 -9.72 -26.44
N GLU A 101 3.64 -9.93 -26.38
CA GLU A 101 2.85 -10.34 -27.54
C GLU A 101 2.89 -9.29 -28.66
N GLN A 102 2.62 -8.02 -28.31
CA GLN A 102 2.61 -6.92 -29.29
C GLN A 102 3.99 -6.68 -29.92
N GLU A 103 5.05 -6.82 -29.16
CA GLU A 103 6.43 -6.66 -29.63
C GLU A 103 7.02 -7.95 -30.23
N LYS A 104 6.22 -9.04 -30.31
CA LYS A 104 6.66 -10.37 -30.80
C LYS A 104 7.87 -10.93 -30.05
N LYS A 105 7.96 -10.66 -28.74
CA LYS A 105 9.06 -11.04 -27.84
C LYS A 105 8.67 -12.08 -26.79
N VAL A 106 7.59 -12.86 -27.00
CA VAL A 106 7.04 -13.83 -26.02
C VAL A 106 8.10 -14.87 -25.60
N ASP A 107 8.98 -15.22 -26.50
CA ASP A 107 10.03 -16.21 -26.29
C ASP A 107 11.36 -15.64 -25.81
N ILE A 108 11.43 -14.36 -25.43
CA ILE A 108 12.66 -13.73 -24.96
C ILE A 108 13.24 -14.48 -23.75
N GLN A 109 14.55 -14.76 -23.83
CA GLN A 109 15.29 -15.47 -22.78
C GLN A 109 15.81 -14.48 -21.75
N LEU A 110 16.05 -14.93 -20.50
CA LEU A 110 16.53 -14.08 -19.41
C LEU A 110 17.87 -13.42 -19.73
N ARG A 111 18.75 -14.11 -20.50
CA ARG A 111 20.06 -13.57 -20.92
C ARG A 111 19.95 -12.42 -21.91
N ASP A 112 18.85 -12.33 -22.66
CA ASP A 112 18.65 -11.31 -23.69
C ASP A 112 17.92 -10.07 -23.16
N ILE A 113 17.68 -10.02 -21.84
CA ILE A 113 16.95 -8.94 -21.21
C ILE A 113 17.94 -7.87 -20.74
N ASP A 114 17.68 -6.66 -21.19
CA ASP A 114 18.40 -5.46 -20.82
C ASP A 114 17.50 -4.36 -20.24
N GLN A 115 18.07 -3.22 -19.92
CA GLN A 115 17.35 -2.05 -19.45
C GLN A 115 16.40 -1.47 -20.50
N HIS A 116 16.76 -1.57 -21.78
CA HIS A 116 15.96 -1.01 -22.89
C HIS A 116 14.59 -1.66 -22.98
N LEU A 117 14.50 -2.98 -22.76
CA LEU A 117 13.22 -3.69 -22.75
C LEU A 117 12.19 -3.05 -21.80
N PHE A 118 12.63 -2.64 -20.61
CA PHE A 118 11.74 -2.06 -19.59
C PHE A 118 11.52 -0.56 -19.75
N ASN A 119 12.45 0.13 -20.37
CA ASN A 119 12.23 1.49 -20.84
C ASN A 119 11.14 1.50 -21.91
N ASP A 120 11.25 0.64 -22.91
CA ASP A 120 10.26 0.49 -24.00
C ASP A 120 8.89 0.05 -23.45
N PHE A 121 8.87 -0.90 -22.52
CA PHE A 121 7.65 -1.27 -21.80
C PHE A 121 6.99 -0.05 -21.12
N GLY A 122 7.77 0.81 -20.48
CA GLY A 122 7.27 2.03 -19.85
C GLY A 122 6.59 2.97 -20.85
N HIS A 123 7.21 3.22 -21.98
CA HIS A 123 6.67 4.06 -23.04
C HIS A 123 5.47 3.41 -23.74
N TRP A 124 5.52 2.11 -23.99
CA TRP A 124 4.37 1.33 -24.48
C TRP A 124 3.17 1.46 -23.54
N TYR A 125 3.40 1.37 -22.21
CA TYR A 125 2.33 1.51 -21.25
C TYR A 125 1.67 2.90 -21.32
N LEU A 126 2.45 3.99 -21.38
CA LEU A 126 1.90 5.35 -21.48
C LEU A 126 1.14 5.56 -22.80
N LYS A 127 1.65 5.05 -23.90
CA LYS A 127 0.97 5.11 -25.21
C LYS A 127 -0.40 4.43 -25.18
N ASN A 128 -0.50 3.27 -24.55
CA ASN A 128 -1.75 2.50 -24.44
C ASN A 128 -2.68 2.98 -23.33
N HIS A 129 -2.21 3.87 -22.46
CA HIS A 129 -2.96 4.42 -21.34
C HIS A 129 -2.81 5.96 -21.29
N PRO A 130 -3.42 6.72 -22.22
CA PRO A 130 -3.19 8.16 -22.37
C PRO A 130 -3.53 9.01 -21.11
N LYS A 131 -4.38 8.48 -20.24
CA LYS A 131 -4.73 9.10 -18.96
C LYS A 131 -3.81 8.71 -17.80
N ALA A 132 -2.86 7.81 -18.05
CA ALA A 132 -1.89 7.40 -17.05
C ALA A 132 -0.83 8.51 -16.87
N SER A 133 -0.29 8.57 -15.69
CA SER A 133 0.80 9.48 -15.35
C SER A 133 1.88 8.74 -14.60
N VAL A 134 3.10 9.17 -14.75
CA VAL A 134 4.25 8.64 -14.02
C VAL A 134 4.31 9.30 -12.64
N LYS A 135 4.30 8.51 -11.61
CA LYS A 135 4.47 8.95 -10.23
C LYS A 135 4.72 7.74 -9.35
N LYS A 136 5.33 7.95 -8.18
CA LYS A 136 5.44 6.92 -7.14
C LYS A 136 4.06 6.38 -6.77
N SER A 137 3.95 5.07 -6.68
CA SER A 137 2.71 4.32 -6.37
C SER A 137 1.61 4.36 -7.44
N THR A 138 1.91 4.80 -8.66
CA THR A 138 1.02 4.59 -9.82
C THR A 138 1.17 3.17 -10.36
N VAL A 139 0.26 2.76 -11.25
CA VAL A 139 0.28 1.42 -11.83
C VAL A 139 1.62 1.10 -12.49
N ILE A 140 2.18 2.03 -13.26
CA ILE A 140 3.47 1.81 -13.94
C ILE A 140 4.61 1.67 -12.94
N ASP A 141 4.66 2.51 -11.90
CA ASP A 141 5.67 2.40 -10.84
C ASP A 141 5.58 1.05 -10.10
N VAL A 142 4.37 0.67 -9.70
CA VAL A 142 4.13 -0.62 -9.02
C VAL A 142 4.50 -1.79 -9.92
N THR A 143 4.17 -1.73 -11.20
CA THR A 143 4.50 -2.78 -12.17
C THR A 143 6.01 -2.94 -12.34
N LEU A 144 6.74 -1.83 -12.56
CA LEU A 144 8.19 -1.86 -12.66
C LEU A 144 8.86 -2.29 -11.35
N ALA A 145 8.30 -1.92 -10.20
CA ALA A 145 8.76 -2.39 -8.90
C ALA A 145 8.57 -3.91 -8.72
N HIS A 146 7.48 -4.48 -9.23
CA HIS A 146 7.26 -5.93 -9.24
C HIS A 146 8.31 -6.64 -10.12
N PHE A 147 8.54 -6.15 -11.32
CA PHE A 147 9.58 -6.70 -12.19
C PHE A 147 10.96 -6.59 -11.53
N ARG A 148 11.28 -5.43 -10.96
CA ARG A 148 12.53 -5.24 -10.24
C ARG A 148 12.70 -6.24 -9.09
N THR A 149 11.65 -6.55 -8.36
CA THR A 149 11.65 -7.55 -7.29
C THR A 149 11.91 -8.95 -7.83
N PHE A 150 11.32 -9.31 -8.96
CA PHE A 150 11.60 -10.58 -9.64
C PHE A 150 13.06 -10.68 -10.09
N PHE A 151 13.60 -9.64 -10.71
CA PHE A 151 15.00 -9.63 -11.13
C PHE A 151 15.97 -9.63 -9.93
N THR A 152 15.62 -9.01 -8.81
CA THR A 152 16.38 -9.17 -7.56
C THR A 152 16.42 -10.62 -7.10
N PHE A 153 15.29 -11.32 -7.16
CA PHE A 153 15.24 -12.76 -6.89
C PHE A 153 16.15 -13.57 -7.83
N LEU A 154 16.21 -13.23 -9.12
CA LEU A 154 17.11 -13.90 -10.08
C LEU A 154 18.59 -13.59 -9.79
N LEU A 155 18.91 -12.38 -9.35
CA LEU A 155 20.25 -12.03 -8.86
C LEU A 155 20.66 -12.88 -7.63
N ASP A 156 19.76 -12.99 -6.64
CA ASP A 156 19.99 -13.81 -5.44
C ASP A 156 20.18 -15.30 -5.77
N LYS A 157 19.62 -15.74 -6.90
CA LYS A 157 19.81 -17.09 -7.46
C LYS A 157 21.02 -17.18 -8.39
N ALA A 158 21.72 -16.09 -8.60
CA ALA A 158 22.86 -15.98 -9.52
C ALA A 158 22.53 -16.44 -10.96
N VAL A 159 21.29 -16.23 -11.40
CA VAL A 159 20.84 -16.44 -12.79
C VAL A 159 21.26 -15.26 -13.66
N LEU A 160 21.24 -14.06 -13.12
CA LEU A 160 21.65 -12.82 -13.77
C LEU A 160 22.75 -12.14 -12.97
N ALA A 161 23.57 -11.34 -13.65
CA ALA A 161 24.61 -10.54 -13.02
C ALA A 161 24.13 -9.14 -12.60
N VAL A 162 23.15 -8.59 -13.31
CA VAL A 162 22.64 -7.22 -13.13
C VAL A 162 21.13 -7.22 -13.16
N ASN A 163 20.51 -6.35 -12.36
CA ASN A 163 19.07 -6.11 -12.45
C ASN A 163 18.78 -5.15 -13.61
N PRO A 164 18.01 -5.54 -14.63
CA PRO A 164 17.71 -4.68 -15.77
C PRO A 164 16.85 -3.45 -15.41
N ILE A 165 16.28 -3.43 -14.20
CA ILE A 165 15.53 -2.27 -13.69
C ILE A 165 16.33 -1.62 -12.54
N PRO A 166 17.10 -0.55 -12.81
CA PRO A 166 17.97 0.08 -11.84
C PRO A 166 17.19 0.78 -10.72
N ARG A 167 17.87 1.18 -9.65
CA ARG A 167 17.28 2.09 -8.65
C ARG A 167 17.01 3.44 -9.31
N GLY A 168 15.86 4.06 -8.98
CA GLY A 168 15.49 5.35 -9.57
C GLY A 168 14.97 5.25 -11.01
N TYR A 169 14.59 4.06 -11.47
CA TYR A 169 14.10 3.78 -12.84
C TYR A 169 13.07 4.78 -13.36
N LEU A 170 12.19 5.33 -12.52
CA LEU A 170 11.22 6.32 -12.97
C LEU A 170 11.89 7.55 -13.61
N LYS A 171 12.93 8.09 -12.98
CA LYS A 171 13.66 9.25 -13.51
C LYS A 171 14.55 8.91 -14.70
N LEU A 172 14.92 7.63 -14.86
CA LEU A 172 15.75 7.15 -15.96
C LEU A 172 14.92 6.82 -17.20
N PHE A 173 13.72 6.28 -17.02
CA PHE A 173 12.86 5.80 -18.11
C PHE A 173 11.88 6.86 -18.62
N PHE A 174 11.56 7.88 -17.83
CA PHE A 174 10.51 8.83 -18.15
C PHE A 174 11.02 10.27 -18.14
N LYS A 175 10.48 11.09 -19.05
CA LYS A 175 10.76 12.53 -19.10
C LYS A 175 9.99 13.27 -18.00
N GLN A 176 10.48 14.44 -17.63
CA GLN A 176 9.80 15.26 -16.61
C GLN A 176 8.34 15.58 -16.96
N SER A 177 8.01 15.71 -18.26
CA SER A 177 6.65 15.93 -18.77
C SER A 177 5.70 14.78 -18.47
N ASP A 178 6.21 13.55 -18.31
CA ASP A 178 5.40 12.37 -18.05
C ASP A 178 4.95 12.28 -16.58
N PHE A 179 5.61 13.05 -15.71
CA PHE A 179 5.31 13.05 -14.29
C PHE A 179 4.09 13.91 -13.96
N SER A 180 3.21 13.36 -13.13
CA SER A 180 2.09 14.12 -12.58
C SER A 180 2.44 14.75 -11.23
N THR A 181 1.85 15.90 -10.96
CA THR A 181 1.93 16.55 -9.65
C THR A 181 1.25 15.75 -8.53
N GLY A 182 0.55 14.69 -8.90
CA GLY A 182 -0.18 13.81 -7.99
C GLY A 182 -1.56 14.36 -7.60
N ARG A 183 -2.34 13.48 -6.97
CA ARG A 183 -3.65 13.86 -6.45
C ARG A 183 -3.47 14.81 -5.28
N LYS A 184 -4.08 15.99 -5.36
CA LYS A 184 -4.18 16.92 -4.23
C LYS A 184 -5.49 16.60 -3.51
N TRP A 185 -5.43 16.43 -2.21
CA TRP A 185 -6.63 16.34 -1.39
C TRP A 185 -7.16 17.74 -1.11
N HIS A 186 -8.47 17.89 -1.05
CA HIS A 186 -9.07 19.11 -0.52
C HIS A 186 -8.58 19.31 0.92
N LEU A 187 -7.97 20.46 1.19
CA LEU A 187 -7.50 20.84 2.51
C LEU A 187 -8.54 21.76 3.16
N PHE A 188 -9.25 21.24 4.12
CA PHE A 188 -10.22 22.02 4.88
C PHE A 188 -9.53 23.11 5.69
N SER A 189 -10.12 24.30 5.74
CA SER A 189 -9.86 25.31 6.77
C SER A 189 -10.59 24.94 8.08
N LYS A 190 -10.22 25.60 9.18
CA LYS A 190 -10.90 25.45 10.46
C LYS A 190 -12.37 25.84 10.35
N ASN A 191 -12.68 26.95 9.70
CA ASN A 191 -14.05 27.43 9.52
C ASN A 191 -14.90 26.44 8.69
N GLU A 192 -14.34 25.84 7.65
CA GLU A 192 -15.04 24.82 6.85
C GLU A 192 -15.34 23.57 7.68
N ILE A 193 -14.41 23.12 8.53
CA ILE A 193 -14.67 21.97 9.44
C ILE A 193 -15.74 22.31 10.47
N ASP A 194 -15.73 23.49 11.03
CA ASP A 194 -16.75 23.89 12.02
C ASP A 194 -18.13 24.02 11.35
N THR A 195 -18.21 24.55 10.13
CA THR A 195 -19.43 24.59 9.32
C THR A 195 -19.91 23.20 8.93
N LEU A 196 -18.98 22.32 8.52
CA LEU A 196 -19.28 20.92 8.19
C LEU A 196 -19.87 20.16 9.41
N ARG A 197 -19.27 20.35 10.58
CA ARG A 197 -19.77 19.73 11.84
C ARG A 197 -21.18 20.22 12.18
N LYS A 198 -21.46 21.50 12.06
CA LYS A 198 -22.80 22.06 12.29
C LYS A 198 -23.85 21.47 11.34
N GLU A 199 -23.55 21.40 10.05
CA GLU A 199 -24.47 20.84 9.06
C GLU A 199 -24.66 19.32 9.25
N LEU A 200 -23.57 18.57 9.53
CA LEU A 200 -23.65 17.16 9.87
C LEU A 200 -24.54 16.89 11.08
N LEU A 201 -24.42 17.70 12.13
CA LEU A 201 -25.21 17.57 13.36
C LEU A 201 -26.69 17.87 13.11
N LYS A 202 -26.99 18.90 12.34
CA LYS A 202 -28.34 19.26 11.89
C LYS A 202 -28.96 18.13 11.08
N GLU A 203 -28.24 17.60 10.06
CA GLU A 203 -28.70 16.48 9.27
C GLU A 203 -28.86 15.19 10.09
N TYR A 204 -28.01 14.95 11.10
CA TYR A 204 -28.09 13.81 11.99
C TYR A 204 -29.39 13.83 12.82
N LYS A 205 -29.71 14.99 13.40
CA LYS A 205 -30.93 15.17 14.22
C LYS A 205 -32.24 14.97 13.42
N GLY A 206 -32.23 15.29 12.13
CA GLY A 206 -33.40 15.11 11.24
C GLY A 206 -33.45 13.76 10.50
N ALA A 207 -32.48 12.87 10.69
CA ALA A 207 -32.39 11.63 9.95
C ALA A 207 -33.10 10.45 10.64
N THR A 208 -33.60 9.50 9.84
CA THR A 208 -33.94 8.17 10.35
C THR A 208 -32.71 7.45 10.87
N ILE A 209 -32.91 6.46 11.76
CA ILE A 209 -31.78 5.74 12.38
C ILE A 209 -30.84 5.12 11.32
N ALA A 210 -31.34 4.53 10.26
CA ALA A 210 -30.56 3.95 9.20
C ALA A 210 -29.76 5.02 8.41
N ASN A 211 -30.35 6.18 8.20
CA ASN A 211 -29.70 7.31 7.52
C ASN A 211 -28.70 8.06 8.42
N SER A 212 -28.86 8.01 9.73
CA SER A 212 -27.97 8.70 10.68
C SER A 212 -26.60 8.04 10.81
N VAL A 213 -26.45 6.75 10.43
CA VAL A 213 -25.19 6.00 10.50
C VAL A 213 -24.06 6.73 9.80
N SER A 214 -24.25 7.09 8.52
CA SER A 214 -23.20 7.76 7.73
C SER A 214 -22.90 9.18 8.24
N ARG A 215 -23.89 9.89 8.80
CA ARG A 215 -23.70 11.20 9.39
C ARG A 215 -22.89 11.13 10.67
N LEU A 216 -23.22 10.18 11.55
CA LEU A 216 -22.44 9.94 12.77
C LEU A 216 -21.01 9.52 12.45
N ALA A 217 -20.80 8.66 11.45
CA ALA A 217 -19.46 8.28 11.00
C ALA A 217 -18.63 9.50 10.58
N LEU A 218 -19.21 10.41 9.80
CA LEU A 218 -18.54 11.64 9.38
C LEU A 218 -18.30 12.60 10.56
N ILE A 219 -19.27 12.75 11.48
CA ILE A 219 -19.06 13.56 12.69
C ILE A 219 -17.86 13.04 13.45
N VAL A 220 -17.81 11.75 13.75
CA VAL A 220 -16.71 11.11 14.48
C VAL A 220 -15.37 11.28 13.75
N ASP A 221 -15.37 11.10 12.42
CA ASP A 221 -14.14 11.21 11.63
C ASP A 221 -13.59 12.64 11.52
N THR A 222 -14.44 13.67 11.68
CA THR A 222 -13.95 15.07 11.79
C THR A 222 -13.08 15.30 13.03
N TYR A 223 -13.13 14.43 14.03
CA TYR A 223 -12.31 14.49 15.25
C TYR A 223 -11.16 13.49 15.24
N LEU A 224 -11.27 12.40 14.50
CA LEU A 224 -10.31 11.28 14.56
C LEU A 224 -9.41 11.21 13.31
N GLY A 225 -9.89 11.59 12.13
CA GLY A 225 -9.16 11.50 10.86
C GLY A 225 -8.64 10.10 10.58
N LEU A 226 -9.49 9.10 10.73
CA LEU A 226 -9.13 7.69 10.54
C LEU A 226 -8.85 7.37 9.08
N ARG A 227 -8.21 6.22 8.84
CA ARG A 227 -8.30 5.65 7.51
C ARG A 227 -9.72 5.15 7.27
N PRO A 228 -10.27 5.28 6.05
CA PRO A 228 -11.63 4.84 5.78
C PRO A 228 -11.92 3.40 6.21
N GLU A 229 -10.95 2.51 6.02
CA GLU A 229 -11.03 1.10 6.40
C GLU A 229 -11.08 0.89 7.92
N GLU A 230 -10.41 1.76 8.70
CA GLU A 230 -10.43 1.75 10.16
C GLU A 230 -11.75 2.32 10.69
N LEU A 231 -12.26 3.40 10.08
CA LEU A 231 -13.54 4.01 10.43
C LEU A 231 -14.70 3.01 10.31
N GLN A 232 -14.71 2.22 9.23
CA GLN A 232 -15.78 1.27 8.95
C GLN A 232 -15.98 0.23 10.05
N VAL A 233 -14.91 -0.24 10.69
CA VAL A 233 -14.94 -1.32 11.68
C VAL A 233 -14.91 -0.86 13.13
N LEU A 234 -15.09 0.45 13.38
CA LEU A 234 -15.18 0.94 14.77
C LEU A 234 -16.29 0.26 15.53
N LYS A 235 -15.99 -0.19 16.74
CA LYS A 235 -16.92 -0.85 17.64
C LYS A 235 -17.24 0.00 18.87
N PHE A 236 -18.40 -0.18 19.44
CA PHE A 236 -18.79 0.52 20.67
C PHE A 236 -17.84 0.22 21.83
N GLU A 237 -17.40 -1.02 21.97
CA GLU A 237 -16.45 -1.47 23.02
C GLU A 237 -15.07 -0.84 22.93
N GLN A 238 -14.70 -0.32 21.74
CA GLN A 238 -13.41 0.33 21.51
C GLN A 238 -13.38 1.78 21.99
N LEU A 239 -14.54 2.38 22.33
CA LEU A 239 -14.60 3.71 22.96
C LEU A 239 -14.22 3.60 24.43
N VAL A 240 -13.03 4.06 24.78
CA VAL A 240 -12.43 3.92 26.11
C VAL A 240 -11.95 5.26 26.67
N LYS A 241 -11.84 5.34 27.99
CA LYS A 241 -11.10 6.43 28.63
C LYS A 241 -9.60 6.08 28.66
N TYR A 242 -8.79 6.98 28.13
CA TYR A 242 -7.33 6.87 28.13
C TYR A 242 -6.73 8.24 28.44
N GLU A 243 -5.84 8.32 29.43
CA GLU A 243 -5.22 9.58 29.88
C GLU A 243 -6.27 10.69 30.15
N GLY A 244 -7.36 10.35 30.84
CA GLY A 244 -8.40 11.29 31.24
C GLY A 244 -9.40 11.70 30.15
N SER A 245 -9.22 11.28 28.90
CA SER A 245 -10.08 11.62 27.77
C SER A 245 -10.67 10.38 27.10
N TYR A 246 -11.84 10.52 26.48
CA TYR A 246 -12.38 9.48 25.62
C TYR A 246 -11.60 9.41 24.29
N THR A 247 -11.30 8.20 23.87
CA THR A 247 -10.67 7.90 22.59
C THR A 247 -11.08 6.51 22.11
N PHE A 248 -10.76 6.18 20.86
CA PHE A 248 -10.91 4.81 20.37
C PHE A 248 -9.58 4.05 20.43
N LYS A 249 -9.63 2.82 20.97
CA LYS A 249 -8.57 1.83 20.85
C LYS A 249 -8.87 0.96 19.65
N ILE A 250 -8.19 1.18 18.53
CA ILE A 250 -8.43 0.45 17.27
C ILE A 250 -7.34 -0.59 17.01
N ASP A 251 -7.73 -1.71 16.43
CA ASP A 251 -6.88 -2.89 16.19
C ASP A 251 -7.17 -3.57 14.85
N ASP A 252 -8.16 -3.09 14.08
CA ASP A 252 -8.59 -3.72 12.84
C ASP A 252 -8.90 -2.70 11.73
N SER A 253 -9.10 -3.21 10.52
CA SER A 253 -9.48 -2.46 9.33
C SER A 253 -10.35 -3.32 8.42
N TRP A 254 -11.19 -2.69 7.59
CA TRP A 254 -12.10 -3.38 6.68
C TRP A 254 -11.46 -3.69 5.32
N SER A 255 -11.69 -4.90 4.81
CA SER A 255 -11.38 -5.24 3.42
C SER A 255 -12.62 -5.07 2.54
N GLU A 256 -12.69 -3.96 1.80
CA GLU A 256 -13.80 -3.74 0.85
C GLU A 256 -13.91 -4.83 -0.21
N LYS A 257 -12.78 -5.45 -0.57
CA LYS A 257 -12.73 -6.51 -1.56
C LYS A 257 -13.23 -7.85 -1.02
N GLU A 258 -12.80 -8.21 0.18
CA GLU A 258 -13.14 -9.49 0.78
C GLU A 258 -14.40 -9.44 1.62
N LYS A 259 -14.96 -8.22 1.81
CA LYS A 259 -16.15 -7.96 2.62
C LYS A 259 -16.06 -8.55 4.03
N LYS A 260 -14.87 -8.42 4.63
CA LYS A 260 -14.57 -8.89 5.99
C LYS A 260 -13.50 -8.03 6.66
N PRO A 261 -13.37 -8.08 7.99
CA PRO A 261 -12.25 -7.49 8.71
C PRO A 261 -10.92 -8.12 8.27
N ASN A 262 -9.85 -7.31 8.24
CA ASN A 262 -8.49 -7.77 7.93
C ASN A 262 -7.84 -8.52 9.10
N GLY A 263 -8.35 -8.33 10.33
CA GLY A 263 -7.77 -8.86 11.57
C GLY A 263 -6.48 -8.15 11.97
N SER A 264 -6.21 -6.99 11.40
CA SER A 264 -5.05 -6.15 11.73
C SER A 264 -5.17 -4.74 11.16
N LEU A 265 -4.40 -3.83 11.72
CA LEU A 265 -4.16 -2.51 11.12
C LEU A 265 -3.17 -2.62 9.96
N LYS A 266 -3.25 -1.68 9.03
CA LYS A 266 -2.32 -1.60 7.90
C LYS A 266 -0.87 -1.47 8.36
N ASP A 267 0.00 -2.29 7.79
CA ASP A 267 1.45 -2.33 8.08
C ASP A 267 1.78 -2.61 9.57
N ARG A 268 0.88 -3.29 10.27
CA ARG A 268 1.05 -3.69 11.68
C ARG A 268 0.89 -5.20 11.83
N PRO A 269 1.59 -5.83 12.79
CA PRO A 269 1.37 -7.23 13.11
C PRO A 269 -0.05 -7.45 13.65
N LYS A 270 -0.54 -8.69 13.51
CA LYS A 270 -1.82 -9.10 14.07
C LYS A 270 -1.84 -8.88 15.60
N GLY A 271 -2.93 -8.33 16.12
CA GLY A 271 -3.08 -7.99 17.55
C GLY A 271 -2.47 -6.65 17.96
N ALA A 272 -1.76 -5.96 17.06
CA ALA A 272 -1.32 -4.60 17.34
C ALA A 272 -2.51 -3.64 17.34
N TYR A 273 -2.48 -2.69 18.26
CA TYR A 273 -3.49 -1.65 18.40
C TYR A 273 -2.86 -0.26 18.49
N ARG A 274 -3.68 0.77 18.38
CA ARG A 274 -3.33 2.15 18.72
C ARG A 274 -4.51 2.88 19.35
N TYR A 275 -4.23 3.88 20.16
CA TYR A 275 -5.22 4.86 20.57
C TYR A 275 -5.30 5.97 19.54
N CYS A 276 -6.52 6.38 19.18
CA CYS A 276 -6.78 7.50 18.28
C CYS A 276 -6.54 8.87 19.00
N LEU A 277 -6.85 9.95 18.31
CA LEU A 277 -6.91 11.27 18.93
C LEU A 277 -7.98 11.32 20.03
N PRO A 278 -7.77 12.07 21.12
CA PRO A 278 -8.79 12.23 22.16
C PRO A 278 -9.98 13.05 21.63
N ILE A 279 -11.18 12.59 21.94
CA ILE A 279 -12.42 13.33 21.64
C ILE A 279 -12.74 14.17 22.88
N LYS A 280 -12.43 15.47 22.79
CA LYS A 280 -12.68 16.42 23.89
C LYS A 280 -14.12 16.94 23.92
N ASN A 281 -14.87 16.80 22.82
CA ASN A 281 -16.26 17.24 22.73
C ASN A 281 -17.19 16.19 23.37
N ALA A 282 -17.77 16.52 24.52
CA ALA A 282 -18.67 15.64 25.27
C ALA A 282 -19.94 15.30 24.44
N GLU A 283 -20.49 16.24 23.67
CA GLU A 283 -21.65 16.01 22.81
C GLU A 283 -21.44 14.85 21.85
N VAL A 284 -20.24 14.72 21.25
CA VAL A 284 -19.91 13.62 20.34
C VAL A 284 -19.90 12.27 21.06
N ILE A 285 -19.39 12.23 22.28
CA ILE A 285 -19.41 11.02 23.12
C ILE A 285 -20.85 10.60 23.45
N ASP A 286 -21.67 11.58 23.81
CA ASP A 286 -23.08 11.34 24.13
C ASP A 286 -23.86 10.90 22.89
N LEU A 287 -23.59 11.49 21.71
CA LEU A 287 -24.15 11.02 20.45
C LEU A 287 -23.81 9.55 20.14
N ILE A 288 -22.57 9.13 20.40
CA ILE A 288 -22.17 7.72 20.16
C ILE A 288 -22.91 6.78 21.11
N LYS A 289 -23.01 7.14 22.40
CA LYS A 289 -23.71 6.33 23.39
C LYS A 289 -25.22 6.26 23.13
N ASP A 290 -25.85 7.39 22.82
CA ASP A 290 -27.25 7.47 22.47
C ASP A 290 -27.54 6.69 21.18
N PHE A 291 -26.66 6.76 20.20
CA PHE A 291 -26.77 5.97 18.97
C PHE A 291 -26.69 4.47 19.24
N GLN A 292 -25.89 4.01 20.20
CA GLN A 292 -25.86 2.59 20.60
C GLN A 292 -27.22 2.10 21.07
N ILE A 293 -27.89 2.89 21.89
CA ILE A 293 -29.24 2.58 22.40
C ILE A 293 -30.24 2.57 21.26
N LYS A 294 -30.23 3.59 20.40
CA LYS A 294 -31.13 3.71 19.24
C LYS A 294 -30.90 2.58 18.23
N GLN A 295 -29.64 2.23 17.94
CA GLN A 295 -29.31 1.13 17.03
C GLN A 295 -29.84 -0.21 17.57
N LYS A 296 -29.65 -0.46 18.88
CA LYS A 296 -30.15 -1.67 19.52
C LYS A 296 -31.66 -1.74 19.40
N LYS A 297 -32.42 -0.68 19.80
CA LYS A 297 -33.86 -0.63 19.71
C LYS A 297 -34.37 -0.87 18.28
N TYR A 298 -33.73 -0.20 17.30
CA TYR A 298 -34.08 -0.37 15.88
C TYR A 298 -33.89 -1.81 15.39
N LEU A 299 -32.82 -2.48 15.80
CA LEU A 299 -32.56 -3.87 15.42
C LEU A 299 -33.53 -4.84 16.13
N ASP A 300 -33.82 -4.60 17.42
CA ASP A 300 -34.78 -5.41 18.20
C ASP A 300 -36.17 -5.39 17.57
N GLU A 301 -36.62 -4.27 16.98
CA GLU A 301 -37.90 -4.14 16.25
C GLU A 301 -37.99 -5.10 15.03
N TYR A 302 -36.86 -5.50 14.48
CA TYR A 302 -36.77 -6.47 13.36
C TYR A 302 -36.30 -7.87 13.80
N GLY A 303 -36.20 -8.14 15.10
CA GLY A 303 -35.70 -9.40 15.63
C GLY A 303 -34.21 -9.65 15.32
N LEU A 304 -33.44 -8.58 15.08
CA LEU A 304 -32.02 -8.61 14.68
C LEU A 304 -31.14 -8.18 15.83
N LYS A 305 -29.85 -8.56 15.75
CA LYS A 305 -28.82 -8.17 16.73
C LYS A 305 -27.54 -7.73 16.02
N ASN A 306 -26.88 -6.70 16.55
CA ASN A 306 -25.55 -6.31 16.13
C ASN A 306 -24.51 -7.20 16.83
N THR A 307 -24.14 -8.32 16.20
CA THR A 307 -23.14 -9.27 16.71
C THR A 307 -21.70 -8.84 16.40
N SER A 308 -21.51 -7.96 15.40
CA SER A 308 -20.19 -7.40 15.05
C SER A 308 -19.69 -6.35 16.03
N GLY A 309 -20.60 -5.72 16.78
CA GLY A 309 -20.31 -4.58 17.62
C GLY A 309 -20.07 -3.27 16.86
N TYR A 310 -20.20 -3.24 15.52
CA TYR A 310 -19.90 -2.06 14.71
C TYR A 310 -20.84 -0.89 15.04
N ILE A 311 -20.23 0.28 15.25
CA ILE A 311 -20.98 1.54 15.39
C ILE A 311 -21.66 1.86 14.06
N PHE A 312 -20.95 1.72 12.95
CA PHE A 312 -21.39 2.13 11.62
C PHE A 312 -21.87 0.93 10.79
N LEU A 313 -22.70 0.08 11.42
CA LEU A 313 -23.37 -1.03 10.75
C LEU A 313 -24.30 -0.50 9.66
N ASN A 314 -24.31 -1.14 8.48
CA ASN A 314 -25.20 -0.76 7.39
C ASN A 314 -26.65 -1.22 7.67
N LEU A 315 -27.42 -0.37 8.33
CA LEU A 315 -28.79 -0.65 8.75
C LEU A 315 -29.81 -0.74 7.60
N HIS A 316 -29.43 -0.37 6.38
CA HIS A 316 -30.29 -0.59 5.19
C HIS A 316 -30.23 -2.02 4.66
N ASN A 317 -29.29 -2.84 5.13
CA ASN A 317 -29.09 -4.19 4.62
C ASN A 317 -29.56 -5.27 5.63
N TYR A 318 -30.87 -5.39 5.82
CA TYR A 318 -31.47 -6.34 6.74
C TYR A 318 -31.08 -7.80 6.48
N LYS A 319 -31.04 -8.21 5.20
CA LYS A 319 -30.67 -9.58 4.82
C LYS A 319 -29.25 -9.91 5.29
N SER A 320 -28.32 -8.98 5.13
CA SER A 320 -26.95 -9.13 5.59
C SER A 320 -26.86 -9.25 7.12
N ILE A 321 -27.63 -8.43 7.84
CA ILE A 321 -27.64 -8.45 9.30
C ILE A 321 -28.21 -9.78 9.82
N GLY A 322 -29.32 -10.23 9.25
CA GLY A 322 -29.99 -11.48 9.64
C GLY A 322 -29.17 -12.74 9.32
N SER A 323 -28.32 -12.72 8.31
CA SER A 323 -27.46 -13.85 7.92
C SER A 323 -26.11 -13.89 8.65
N ASN A 324 -25.91 -13.14 9.72
CA ASN A 324 -24.64 -12.97 10.43
C ASN A 324 -23.47 -12.40 9.57
N ASN A 325 -23.76 -11.96 8.37
CA ASN A 325 -22.79 -11.24 7.52
C ASN A 325 -22.99 -9.74 7.69
N GLN A 326 -22.59 -9.22 8.85
CA GLN A 326 -22.81 -7.84 9.25
C GLN A 326 -21.80 -6.91 8.55
N LEU A 327 -22.30 -6.18 7.57
CA LEU A 327 -21.50 -5.27 6.76
C LEU A 327 -21.53 -3.85 7.34
N PRO A 328 -20.41 -3.17 7.43
CA PRO A 328 -20.38 -1.75 7.76
C PRO A 328 -20.86 -0.90 6.58
N VAL A 329 -21.14 0.38 6.82
CA VAL A 329 -21.38 1.37 5.78
C VAL A 329 -20.16 1.46 4.85
N THR A 330 -20.40 1.54 3.53
CA THR A 330 -19.31 1.51 2.54
C THR A 330 -18.58 2.85 2.45
N GLN A 331 -17.29 2.82 2.09
CA GLN A 331 -16.50 4.03 1.82
C GLN A 331 -17.14 4.88 0.72
N LYS A 332 -17.73 4.25 -0.30
CA LYS A 332 -18.42 4.95 -1.37
C LYS A 332 -19.57 5.79 -0.82
N SER A 333 -20.43 5.19 0.00
CA SER A 333 -21.57 5.87 0.63
C SER A 333 -21.11 7.03 1.53
N LEU A 334 -20.05 6.83 2.33
CA LEU A 334 -19.47 7.88 3.18
C LEU A 334 -18.89 9.04 2.35
N ASN A 335 -18.18 8.75 1.27
CA ASN A 335 -17.64 9.78 0.37
C ASN A 335 -18.73 10.57 -0.34
N GLU A 336 -19.81 9.91 -0.78
CA GLU A 336 -20.97 10.57 -1.39
C GLU A 336 -21.69 11.46 -0.37
N LYS A 337 -21.91 10.96 0.85
CA LYS A 337 -22.50 11.75 1.93
C LYS A 337 -21.63 12.96 2.27
N LEU A 338 -20.33 12.82 2.42
CA LEU A 338 -19.42 13.94 2.70
C LEU A 338 -19.54 15.03 1.62
N LYS A 339 -19.54 14.67 0.35
CA LYS A 339 -19.69 15.61 -0.76
C LYS A 339 -21.01 16.36 -0.70
N ASN A 340 -22.10 15.63 -0.41
CA ASN A 340 -23.44 16.22 -0.33
C ASN A 340 -23.53 17.21 0.85
N VAL A 341 -23.02 16.82 2.02
CA VAL A 341 -23.03 17.69 3.20
C VAL A 341 -22.14 18.94 2.97
N CYS A 342 -20.96 18.79 2.37
CA CYS A 342 -20.12 19.94 2.00
C CYS A 342 -20.84 20.89 1.05
N LYS A 343 -21.54 20.34 0.04
CA LYS A 343 -22.37 21.16 -0.87
C LYS A 343 -23.48 21.91 -0.12
N ASN A 344 -24.21 21.25 0.77
CA ASN A 344 -25.27 21.86 1.57
C ASN A 344 -24.72 22.93 2.53
N ALA A 345 -23.52 22.73 3.03
CA ALA A 345 -22.80 23.66 3.90
C ALA A 345 -22.11 24.82 3.14
N GLY A 346 -22.23 24.91 1.81
CA GLY A 346 -21.56 25.92 1.00
C GLY A 346 -20.05 25.76 0.93
N ILE A 347 -19.51 24.57 1.22
CA ILE A 347 -18.08 24.30 1.15
C ILE A 347 -17.73 23.87 -0.27
N GLU A 348 -16.99 24.70 -0.97
CA GLU A 348 -16.55 24.45 -2.34
C GLU A 348 -15.25 23.67 -2.37
N LYS A 349 -15.22 22.64 -3.21
CA LYS A 349 -14.01 21.86 -3.44
C LYS A 349 -12.95 22.73 -4.14
N GLN A 350 -11.74 22.76 -3.60
CA GLN A 350 -10.60 23.42 -4.24
C GLN A 350 -10.36 22.87 -5.66
N LYS A 351 -10.01 23.76 -6.59
CA LYS A 351 -9.69 23.40 -7.98
C LYS A 351 -8.64 22.28 -8.01
N ASP A 352 -8.83 21.30 -8.87
CA ASP A 352 -7.94 20.15 -9.07
C ASP A 352 -7.67 19.29 -7.81
N SER A 353 -8.52 19.42 -6.77
CA SER A 353 -8.43 18.60 -5.58
C SER A 353 -9.50 17.48 -5.54
N ILE A 354 -9.29 16.51 -4.65
CA ILE A 354 -10.23 15.43 -4.37
C ILE A 354 -10.83 15.65 -2.99
N LEU A 355 -12.15 15.79 -2.92
CA LEU A 355 -12.91 15.81 -1.68
C LEU A 355 -13.37 14.38 -1.35
N ALA A 356 -12.81 13.79 -0.30
CA ALA A 356 -13.11 12.45 0.19
C ALA A 356 -12.77 12.34 1.68
N LEU A 357 -13.05 11.19 2.32
CA LEU A 357 -12.73 10.93 3.73
C LEU A 357 -11.26 11.24 4.07
N TYR A 358 -10.33 10.91 3.17
CA TYR A 358 -8.92 11.28 3.34
C TYR A 358 -8.68 12.78 3.51
N SER A 359 -9.58 13.66 3.04
CA SER A 359 -9.48 15.11 3.24
C SER A 359 -9.59 15.48 4.72
N LEU A 360 -10.42 14.79 5.49
CA LEU A 360 -10.53 14.96 6.95
C LEU A 360 -9.24 14.55 7.66
N ARG A 361 -8.66 13.43 7.21
CA ARG A 361 -7.37 12.98 7.74
C ARG A 361 -6.24 13.94 7.41
N VAL A 362 -6.19 14.48 6.19
CA VAL A 362 -5.17 15.47 5.78
C VAL A 362 -5.33 16.75 6.62
N TYR A 363 -6.56 17.20 6.84
CA TYR A 363 -6.83 18.36 7.71
C TYR A 363 -6.27 18.15 9.12
N LEU A 364 -6.66 17.07 9.80
CA LEU A 364 -6.22 16.81 11.18
C LEU A 364 -4.70 16.58 11.28
N SER A 365 -4.14 15.86 10.31
CA SER A 365 -2.68 15.67 10.28
C SER A 365 -1.94 16.99 10.05
N SER A 366 -2.47 17.88 9.20
CA SER A 366 -1.89 19.21 8.98
C SER A 366 -2.03 20.10 10.21
N LEU A 367 -3.19 20.05 10.88
CA LEU A 367 -3.40 20.77 12.14
C LEU A 367 -2.39 20.33 13.22
N LEU A 368 -2.21 19.01 13.40
CA LEU A 368 -1.26 18.46 14.37
C LEU A 368 0.20 18.75 14.01
N GLY A 369 0.55 18.64 12.74
CA GLY A 369 1.93 18.83 12.27
C GLY A 369 2.39 20.28 12.19
N ASN A 370 1.44 21.23 12.17
CA ASN A 370 1.73 22.66 12.20
C ASN A 370 1.57 23.28 13.60
N ASP A 371 1.19 22.52 14.61
CA ASP A 371 1.12 23.00 16.00
C ASP A 371 2.41 22.66 16.75
N ASN A 372 3.24 23.66 17.01
CA ASN A 372 4.54 23.50 17.69
C ASN A 372 4.45 22.95 19.13
N ARG A 373 3.26 22.95 19.73
CA ARG A 373 2.99 22.41 21.07
C ARG A 373 2.80 20.90 21.05
N ILE A 374 2.61 20.32 19.86
CA ILE A 374 2.33 18.90 19.65
C ILE A 374 3.55 18.23 19.01
N SER A 375 4.14 17.24 19.68
CA SER A 375 5.25 16.52 19.08
C SER A 375 4.80 15.70 17.86
N ASN A 376 5.62 15.71 16.80
CA ASN A 376 5.36 14.89 15.60
C ASN A 376 5.28 13.38 15.94
N MET A 377 6.01 12.93 16.98
CA MET A 377 5.96 11.54 17.42
C MET A 377 4.57 11.19 17.97
N TYR A 378 4.01 12.05 18.85
CA TYR A 378 2.65 11.90 19.35
C TYR A 378 1.63 11.86 18.21
N ALA A 379 1.70 12.85 17.30
CA ALA A 379 0.82 12.93 16.16
C ALA A 379 0.88 11.67 15.28
N CYS A 380 2.09 11.19 14.97
CA CYS A 380 2.31 9.96 14.20
C CYS A 380 1.69 8.73 14.85
N GLN A 381 1.89 8.57 16.16
CA GLN A 381 1.33 7.43 16.92
C GLN A 381 -0.20 7.45 16.90
N ARG A 382 -0.81 8.61 17.18
CA ARG A 382 -2.28 8.77 17.19
C ARG A 382 -2.89 8.59 15.80
N MET A 383 -2.25 9.14 14.76
CA MET A 383 -2.69 8.96 13.37
C MET A 383 -2.32 7.59 12.77
N GLY A 384 -1.43 6.82 13.40
CA GLY A 384 -1.01 5.50 12.91
C GLY A 384 -0.15 5.55 11.64
N ASN A 385 0.78 6.51 11.58
CA ASN A 385 1.74 6.69 10.48
C ASN A 385 3.17 6.54 10.98
N THR A 386 4.12 6.28 10.07
CA THR A 386 5.52 6.58 10.33
C THR A 386 5.74 8.09 10.22
N ILE A 387 6.76 8.62 10.90
CA ILE A 387 7.07 10.05 10.87
C ILE A 387 7.31 10.55 9.45
N GLN A 388 8.00 9.77 8.62
CA GLN A 388 8.26 10.10 7.23
C GLN A 388 6.97 10.22 6.40
N VAL A 389 6.04 9.27 6.55
CA VAL A 389 4.73 9.30 5.87
C VAL A 389 3.87 10.45 6.39
N PHE A 390 3.89 10.68 7.69
CA PHE A 390 3.14 11.78 8.30
C PHE A 390 3.56 13.13 7.71
N LEU A 391 4.84 13.48 7.78
CA LEU A 391 5.36 14.74 7.31
C LEU A 391 5.25 14.90 5.77
N SER A 392 5.63 13.87 5.00
CA SER A 392 5.68 14.00 3.54
C SER A 392 4.31 13.92 2.85
N THR A 393 3.37 13.16 3.43
CA THR A 393 2.12 12.84 2.75
C THR A 393 0.94 13.63 3.28
N TYR A 394 0.85 13.77 4.60
CA TYR A 394 -0.34 14.30 5.25
C TYR A 394 -0.19 15.74 5.74
N VAL A 395 0.96 16.10 6.31
CA VAL A 395 1.15 17.48 6.77
C VAL A 395 1.27 18.41 5.58
N LYS A 396 0.41 19.41 5.55
CA LYS A 396 0.41 20.48 4.57
C LYS A 396 0.48 21.80 5.30
N GLU A 397 1.38 22.67 4.84
CA GLU A 397 1.43 24.03 5.33
C GLU A 397 0.11 24.74 5.01
N ASN A 398 -0.54 25.32 6.00
CA ASN A 398 -1.72 26.14 5.81
C ASN A 398 -1.34 27.63 5.72
N ARG A 399 -2.26 28.47 5.23
CA ARG A 399 -1.98 29.91 5.08
C ARG A 399 -1.76 30.63 6.42
N GLU A 400 -2.37 30.14 7.49
CA GLU A 400 -2.24 30.72 8.83
C GLU A 400 -0.84 30.43 9.38
N SER A 401 -0.41 29.16 9.36
CA SER A 401 0.96 28.76 9.75
C SER A 401 2.03 29.44 8.89
N TYR A 402 1.80 29.63 7.59
CA TYR A 402 2.71 30.37 6.73
C TYR A 402 2.89 31.81 7.17
N LYS A 403 1.78 32.53 7.49
CA LYS A 403 1.84 33.89 7.98
C LYS A 403 2.58 34.03 9.31
N GLU A 404 2.27 33.13 10.26
CA GLU A 404 2.95 33.07 11.57
C GLU A 404 4.45 32.82 11.41
N ASN A 405 4.83 31.83 10.61
CA ASN A 405 6.23 31.51 10.34
C ASN A 405 6.95 32.66 9.60
N SER A 406 6.27 33.31 8.66
CA SER A 406 6.83 34.49 7.96
C SER A 406 7.04 35.67 8.89
N GLN A 407 6.19 35.87 9.88
CA GLN A 407 6.37 36.93 10.89
C GLN A 407 7.54 36.64 11.81
N LEU A 408 7.71 35.40 12.25
CA LEU A 408 8.84 34.96 13.08
C LEU A 408 10.19 35.06 12.34
N TRP A 409 10.21 34.91 11.01
CA TRP A 409 11.43 35.06 10.22
C TRP A 409 11.90 36.50 10.07
N ASN A 410 11.02 37.46 10.24
CA ASN A 410 11.32 38.91 10.14
C ASN A 410 11.65 39.54 11.50
N CYS A 411 11.77 38.72 12.55
CA CYS A 411 12.33 39.10 13.86
C CYS A 411 13.79 38.64 13.91
#